data_3ffbe22a1c5feb758f07688a03f58567
#
_entry.id   3ffbe22a1c5feb758f07688a03f58567
#
_cell.length_a   1.000
_cell.length_b   1.000
_cell.length_c   1.000
_cell.angle_alpha   90.00
_cell.angle_beta   90.00
_cell.angle_gamma   90.00
#
_symmetry.space_group_name_H-M   'P 1'
#
loop_
_entity.id
_entity.type
_entity.pdbx_description
1 polymer ?
#
loop_
_entity_poly.entity_id
_entity_poly.type
_entity_poly.pdbx_seq_one_letter_code
_entity_poly.pdbx_strand_id
1 'polypeptide(L)'
;MPFAELETGARLHYEDVGSGETILLIHGMLGTAQRHFPRVIEWLKTDYHIIGPSLRGYGQSTPKPRDFPHDFYQRDTRDVLALLDALNIEQAHLIGYSDGGEIALIAAGTQPDRFKSVTVWGAVGYFGPAMRPVVQRMYPATWITDEDIALHGIDNPDRFALEWINAAKYMIDSGGDVSLSLASKITAPLLMMLGKHDALNPEEYGRRFIEKTPNGRLEMFDCGHAVHDEAWETFQETVGSFLRQA
;
A
#
# COMPACT_ATOMS: atom_id res chain seq x y z
N MET A 1 6.69 -20.60 -1.98
CA MET A 1 6.64 -19.24 -1.45
C MET A 1 7.23 -19.24 -0.04
N PRO A 2 8.22 -18.40 0.22
CA PRO A 2 8.94 -18.37 1.48
C PRO A 2 8.19 -17.62 2.59
N PHE A 3 8.73 -17.76 3.82
CA PHE A 3 8.30 -17.03 5.00
C PHE A 3 9.52 -16.35 5.63
N ALA A 4 9.33 -15.18 6.22
CA ALA A 4 10.31 -14.48 7.03
C ALA A 4 9.78 -14.29 8.45
N GLU A 5 10.55 -14.73 9.45
CA GLU A 5 10.31 -14.40 10.86
C GLU A 5 10.93 -13.05 11.15
N LEU A 6 10.14 -12.09 11.62
CA LEU A 6 10.57 -10.72 11.82
C LEU A 6 10.77 -10.39 13.30
N GLU A 7 11.71 -9.52 13.61
CA GLU A 7 11.94 -9.00 14.97
C GLU A 7 10.71 -8.27 15.55
N THR A 8 9.80 -7.82 14.69
CA THR A 8 8.52 -7.21 15.06
C THR A 8 7.50 -8.22 15.61
N GLY A 9 7.84 -9.51 15.61
CA GLY A 9 6.96 -10.60 16.01
C GLY A 9 5.97 -11.02 14.91
N ALA A 10 6.06 -10.47 13.71
CA ALA A 10 5.33 -10.98 12.56
C ALA A 10 6.11 -12.11 11.88
N ARG A 11 5.35 -13.04 11.28
CA ARG A 11 5.86 -13.99 10.31
C ARG A 11 5.15 -13.73 8.99
N LEU A 12 5.89 -13.16 8.03
CA LEU A 12 5.30 -12.79 6.75
C LEU A 12 5.56 -13.88 5.70
N HIS A 13 4.51 -14.28 5.02
CA HIS A 13 4.55 -15.01 3.77
C HIS A 13 4.78 -14.00 2.64
N TYR A 14 5.63 -14.30 1.65
CA TYR A 14 5.91 -13.37 0.57
C TYR A 14 6.17 -14.07 -0.77
N GLU A 15 5.89 -13.35 -1.86
CA GLU A 15 6.36 -13.68 -3.19
C GLU A 15 7.83 -13.31 -3.32
N ASP A 16 8.59 -14.15 -4.04
CA ASP A 16 10.01 -13.95 -4.32
C ASP A 16 10.25 -14.48 -5.74
N VAL A 17 10.17 -13.59 -6.73
CA VAL A 17 10.20 -13.95 -8.14
C VAL A 17 10.93 -12.91 -8.99
N GLY A 18 11.46 -13.36 -10.13
CA GLY A 18 12.22 -12.51 -11.04
C GLY A 18 13.67 -12.33 -10.62
N SER A 19 14.37 -11.39 -11.23
CA SER A 19 15.77 -11.07 -10.95
C SER A 19 16.08 -9.64 -11.41
N GLY A 20 17.16 -9.05 -10.86
CA GLY A 20 17.51 -7.66 -11.15
C GLY A 20 17.37 -6.77 -9.93
N GLU A 21 17.07 -5.49 -10.14
CA GLU A 21 16.80 -4.56 -9.04
C GLU A 21 15.53 -4.93 -8.30
N THR A 22 15.56 -4.80 -6.98
CA THR A 22 14.43 -5.23 -6.14
C THR A 22 13.29 -4.22 -6.18
N ILE A 23 12.07 -4.74 -6.35
CA ILE A 23 10.81 -4.04 -6.09
C ILE A 23 10.17 -4.65 -4.85
N LEU A 24 9.90 -3.83 -3.82
CA LEU A 24 9.01 -4.18 -2.72
C LEU A 24 7.58 -3.78 -3.10
N LEU A 25 6.68 -4.78 -3.25
CA LEU A 25 5.33 -4.60 -3.77
C LEU A 25 4.29 -4.84 -2.66
N ILE A 26 3.62 -3.79 -2.19
CA ILE A 26 2.75 -3.80 -1.01
C ILE A 26 1.27 -3.69 -1.39
N HIS A 27 0.50 -4.73 -1.05
CA HIS A 27 -0.93 -4.83 -1.36
C HIS A 27 -1.81 -3.98 -0.44
N GLY A 28 -3.05 -3.69 -0.89
CA GLY A 28 -4.09 -3.03 -0.10
C GLY A 28 -4.88 -3.97 0.82
N MET A 29 -5.92 -3.45 1.44
CA MET A 29 -6.83 -4.21 2.29
C MET A 29 -7.40 -5.42 1.55
N LEU A 30 -7.56 -6.56 2.26
CA LEU A 30 -8.02 -7.85 1.71
C LEU A 30 -7.15 -8.38 0.54
N GLY A 31 -5.88 -7.99 0.49
CA GLY A 31 -4.95 -8.41 -0.55
C GLY A 31 -3.89 -9.40 -0.06
N THR A 32 -3.23 -9.95 -1.04
CA THR A 32 -1.87 -10.48 -1.05
C THR A 32 -1.22 -9.99 -2.33
N ALA A 33 0.08 -10.15 -2.50
CA ALA A 33 0.71 -9.78 -3.76
C ALA A 33 0.06 -10.49 -4.95
N GLN A 34 -0.19 -11.79 -4.85
CA GLN A 34 -0.85 -12.58 -5.90
C GLN A 34 -2.33 -12.19 -6.13
N ARG A 35 -3.05 -11.77 -5.09
CA ARG A 35 -4.46 -11.40 -5.22
C ARG A 35 -4.64 -10.05 -5.92
N HIS A 36 -3.82 -9.06 -5.54
CA HIS A 36 -3.95 -7.71 -6.09
C HIS A 36 -3.12 -7.48 -7.36
N PHE A 37 -1.99 -8.17 -7.52
CA PHE A 37 -1.01 -7.80 -8.53
C PHE A 37 -0.62 -8.91 -9.50
N PRO A 38 -1.51 -9.85 -9.91
CA PRO A 38 -1.08 -10.94 -10.79
C PRO A 38 -0.49 -10.41 -12.10
N ARG A 39 -1.13 -9.41 -12.75
CA ARG A 39 -0.64 -8.80 -14.00
C ARG A 39 0.61 -7.95 -13.78
N VAL A 40 0.70 -7.24 -12.68
CA VAL A 40 1.86 -6.39 -12.31
C VAL A 40 3.10 -7.27 -12.07
N ILE A 41 2.94 -8.37 -11.33
CA ILE A 41 4.02 -9.34 -11.07
C ILE A 41 4.50 -9.97 -12.39
N GLU A 42 3.57 -10.49 -13.22
CA GLU A 42 3.91 -11.11 -14.50
C GLU A 42 4.66 -10.14 -15.44
N TRP A 43 4.30 -8.88 -15.41
CA TRP A 43 4.98 -7.84 -16.18
C TRP A 43 6.35 -7.50 -15.60
N LEU A 44 6.44 -7.15 -14.33
CA LEU A 44 7.66 -6.60 -13.74
C LEU A 44 8.75 -7.66 -13.48
N LYS A 45 8.38 -8.92 -13.23
CA LYS A 45 9.36 -10.00 -12.95
C LYS A 45 10.32 -10.29 -14.10
N THR A 46 10.05 -9.80 -15.30
CA THR A 46 10.94 -9.96 -16.47
C THR A 46 12.23 -9.15 -16.32
N ASP A 47 12.17 -8.01 -15.62
CA ASP A 47 13.27 -7.06 -15.51
C ASP A 47 13.66 -6.76 -14.05
N TYR A 48 12.81 -7.14 -13.07
CA TYR A 48 12.98 -6.84 -11.67
C TYR A 48 12.83 -8.08 -10.79
N HIS A 49 13.50 -8.02 -9.63
CA HIS A 49 13.30 -8.97 -8.55
C HIS A 49 12.13 -8.48 -7.66
N ILE A 50 11.05 -9.20 -7.60
CA ILE A 50 9.82 -8.82 -6.88
C ILE A 50 9.80 -9.51 -5.51
N ILE A 51 9.74 -8.70 -4.46
CA ILE A 51 9.40 -9.12 -3.09
C ILE A 51 8.00 -8.57 -2.77
N GLY A 52 7.03 -9.47 -2.68
CA GLY A 52 5.63 -9.13 -2.46
C GLY A 52 5.08 -9.75 -1.18
N PRO A 53 5.21 -9.10 0.00
CA PRO A 53 4.67 -9.67 1.25
C PRO A 53 3.16 -9.70 1.25
N SER A 54 2.58 -10.74 1.88
CA SER A 54 1.27 -10.65 2.50
C SER A 54 1.45 -9.94 3.84
N LEU A 55 0.78 -8.81 4.05
CA LEU A 55 0.89 -8.05 5.29
C LEU A 55 0.38 -8.85 6.49
N ARG A 56 0.78 -8.45 7.70
CA ARG A 56 0.38 -9.06 8.98
C ARG A 56 -1.12 -9.38 9.00
N GLY A 57 -1.45 -10.64 9.29
CA GLY A 57 -2.82 -11.14 9.40
C GLY A 57 -3.52 -11.45 8.07
N TYR A 58 -2.92 -11.13 6.91
CA TYR A 58 -3.45 -11.48 5.60
C TYR A 58 -2.82 -12.76 5.04
N GLY A 59 -3.57 -13.45 4.17
CA GLY A 59 -3.10 -14.67 3.53
C GLY A 59 -2.57 -15.69 4.53
N GLN A 60 -1.32 -16.10 4.41
CA GLN A 60 -0.64 -17.03 5.31
C GLN A 60 0.21 -16.34 6.39
N SER A 61 0.25 -15.01 6.40
CA SER A 61 1.02 -14.22 7.39
C SER A 61 0.36 -14.21 8.76
N THR A 62 1.19 -14.18 9.81
CA THR A 62 0.74 -14.17 11.22
C THR A 62 1.36 -12.98 11.96
N PRO A 63 0.82 -12.59 13.14
CA PRO A 63 -0.31 -13.20 13.87
C PRO A 63 -1.67 -12.98 13.18
N LYS A 64 -2.59 -13.86 13.47
CA LYS A 64 -4.00 -13.80 13.05
C LYS A 64 -4.89 -13.69 14.30
N PRO A 65 -6.11 -13.14 14.17
CA PRO A 65 -6.70 -12.52 12.97
C PRO A 65 -6.05 -11.19 12.62
N ARG A 66 -6.30 -10.66 11.42
CA ARG A 66 -5.98 -9.26 11.09
C ARG A 66 -6.73 -8.34 12.03
N ASP A 67 -6.04 -7.36 12.59
CA ASP A 67 -6.56 -6.30 13.44
C ASP A 67 -6.11 -4.91 12.94
N PHE A 68 -6.81 -3.87 13.38
CA PHE A 68 -6.56 -2.50 12.95
C PHE A 68 -6.45 -1.56 14.16
N PRO A 69 -5.35 -1.65 14.98
CA PRO A 69 -5.07 -0.62 15.98
C PRO A 69 -4.90 0.74 15.30
N HIS A 70 -5.03 1.83 16.03
CA HIS A 70 -4.99 3.19 15.45
C HIS A 70 -3.68 3.50 14.72
N ASP A 71 -2.59 2.80 15.06
CA ASP A 71 -1.27 2.91 14.44
C ASP A 71 -0.95 1.74 13.48
N PHE A 72 -1.96 1.06 12.94
CA PHE A 72 -1.72 -0.16 12.15
C PHE A 72 -0.86 0.10 10.90
N TYR A 73 -0.96 1.27 10.26
CA TYR A 73 -0.09 1.62 9.14
C TYR A 73 1.38 1.72 9.57
N GLN A 74 1.65 2.35 10.71
CA GLN A 74 3.01 2.46 11.26
C GLN A 74 3.55 1.10 11.71
N ARG A 75 2.69 0.25 12.28
CA ARG A 75 3.04 -1.13 12.65
C ARG A 75 3.40 -1.95 11.42
N ASP A 76 2.55 -1.94 10.40
CA ASP A 76 2.77 -2.70 9.17
C ASP A 76 3.96 -2.14 8.37
N THR A 77 4.24 -0.85 8.48
CA THR A 77 5.49 -0.24 7.95
C THR A 77 6.72 -0.84 8.63
N ARG A 78 6.71 -0.99 9.96
CA ARG A 78 7.82 -1.65 10.67
C ARG A 78 8.01 -3.10 10.20
N ASP A 79 6.93 -3.81 9.92
CA ASP A 79 7.01 -5.18 9.40
C ASP A 79 7.67 -5.23 8.01
N VAL A 80 7.29 -4.35 7.08
CA VAL A 80 7.87 -4.38 5.72
C VAL A 80 9.32 -3.90 5.70
N LEU A 81 9.71 -2.98 6.59
CA LEU A 81 11.10 -2.58 6.75
C LEU A 81 11.95 -3.71 7.36
N ALA A 82 11.44 -4.37 8.40
CA ALA A 82 12.09 -5.55 8.99
C ALA A 82 12.19 -6.72 7.99
N LEU A 83 11.25 -6.84 7.03
CA LEU A 83 11.35 -7.83 5.95
C LEU A 83 12.55 -7.52 5.04
N LEU A 84 12.75 -6.27 4.64
CA LEU A 84 13.93 -5.88 3.85
C LEU A 84 15.23 -6.21 4.59
N ASP A 85 15.28 -5.96 5.91
CA ASP A 85 16.44 -6.27 6.74
C ASP A 85 16.69 -7.78 6.84
N ALA A 86 15.63 -8.57 7.08
CA ALA A 86 15.71 -10.03 7.15
C ALA A 86 16.17 -10.68 5.82
N LEU A 87 15.87 -10.03 4.70
CA LEU A 87 16.29 -10.46 3.36
C LEU A 87 17.63 -9.85 2.90
N ASN A 88 18.28 -9.02 3.74
CA ASN A 88 19.50 -8.29 3.42
C ASN A 88 19.35 -7.43 2.14
N ILE A 89 18.19 -6.83 1.94
CA ILE A 89 17.92 -5.90 0.84
C ILE A 89 18.22 -4.49 1.32
N GLU A 90 19.31 -3.91 0.86
CA GLU A 90 19.73 -2.56 1.29
C GLU A 90 18.84 -1.47 0.67
N GLN A 91 18.52 -1.58 -0.62
CA GLN A 91 17.68 -0.64 -1.35
C GLN A 91 16.71 -1.36 -2.28
N ALA A 92 15.53 -0.77 -2.46
CA ALA A 92 14.50 -1.26 -3.37
C ALA A 92 13.73 -0.11 -4.04
N HIS A 93 13.09 -0.38 -5.17
CA HIS A 93 11.94 0.40 -5.61
C HIS A 93 10.74 0.01 -4.74
N LEU A 94 9.96 1.00 -4.32
CA LEU A 94 8.81 0.78 -3.43
C LEU A 94 7.52 1.02 -4.20
N ILE A 95 6.66 0.01 -4.26
CA ILE A 95 5.37 0.08 -4.95
C ILE A 95 4.26 -0.30 -3.98
N GLY A 96 3.24 0.57 -3.82
CA GLY A 96 2.14 0.33 -2.89
C GLY A 96 0.77 0.73 -3.43
N TYR A 97 -0.24 -0.07 -3.10
CA TYR A 97 -1.63 0.14 -3.46
C TYR A 97 -2.52 0.29 -2.23
N SER A 98 -3.38 1.32 -2.20
CA SER A 98 -4.37 1.52 -1.14
C SER A 98 -3.70 1.55 0.24
N ASP A 99 -4.11 0.69 1.22
CA ASP A 99 -3.40 0.55 2.51
C ASP A 99 -1.89 0.33 2.32
N GLY A 100 -1.47 -0.44 1.31
CA GLY A 100 -0.07 -0.64 0.97
C GLY A 100 0.61 0.63 0.45
N GLY A 101 -0.15 1.52 -0.17
CA GLY A 101 0.33 2.85 -0.58
C GLY A 101 0.58 3.76 0.62
N GLU A 102 -0.30 3.75 1.62
CA GLU A 102 -0.08 4.50 2.88
C GLU A 102 1.16 3.98 3.62
N ILE A 103 1.33 2.64 3.70
CA ILE A 103 2.52 2.00 4.27
C ILE A 103 3.78 2.43 3.51
N ALA A 104 3.72 2.47 2.17
CA ALA A 104 4.85 2.87 1.33
C ALA A 104 5.25 4.34 1.58
N LEU A 105 4.29 5.25 1.69
CA LEU A 105 4.55 6.66 2.00
C LEU A 105 5.20 6.83 3.38
N ILE A 106 4.75 6.09 4.40
CA ILE A 106 5.35 6.10 5.74
C ILE A 106 6.78 5.53 5.68
N ALA A 107 6.99 4.40 5.02
CA ALA A 107 8.30 3.77 4.88
C ALA A 107 9.31 4.71 4.23
N ALA A 108 8.93 5.31 3.09
CA ALA A 108 9.78 6.24 2.34
C ALA A 108 10.12 7.51 3.12
N GLY A 109 9.19 8.03 3.93
CA GLY A 109 9.44 9.20 4.77
C GLY A 109 10.19 8.90 6.07
N THR A 110 10.20 7.63 6.50
CA THR A 110 10.89 7.19 7.72
C THR A 110 12.32 6.74 7.45
N GLN A 111 12.57 6.03 6.34
CA GLN A 111 13.87 5.54 5.90
C GLN A 111 14.12 5.89 4.42
N PRO A 112 14.29 7.17 4.08
CA PRO A 112 14.34 7.62 2.69
C PRO A 112 15.48 6.99 1.88
N ASP A 113 16.62 6.71 2.50
CA ASP A 113 17.79 6.14 1.83
C ASP A 113 17.62 4.67 1.41
N ARG A 114 16.54 4.00 1.89
CA ARG A 114 16.22 2.61 1.53
C ARG A 114 15.51 2.48 0.18
N PHE A 115 15.07 3.59 -0.42
CA PHE A 115 14.23 3.53 -1.60
C PHE A 115 14.80 4.34 -2.78
N LYS A 116 14.95 3.66 -3.93
CA LYS A 116 15.39 4.26 -5.20
C LYS A 116 14.28 5.10 -5.82
N SER A 117 13.05 4.61 -5.76
CA SER A 117 11.85 5.32 -6.17
C SER A 117 10.63 4.83 -5.40
N VAL A 118 9.58 5.61 -5.39
CA VAL A 118 8.30 5.31 -4.72
C VAL A 118 7.16 5.48 -5.71
N THR A 119 6.35 4.45 -5.86
CA THR A 119 5.13 4.48 -6.70
C THR A 119 3.95 4.08 -5.85
N VAL A 120 2.94 4.93 -5.75
CA VAL A 120 1.72 4.63 -4.98
C VAL A 120 0.47 4.96 -5.79
N TRP A 121 -0.60 4.20 -5.57
CA TRP A 121 -1.92 4.56 -6.07
C TRP A 121 -3.02 4.18 -5.09
N GLY A 122 -4.13 4.94 -5.15
CA GLY A 122 -5.22 4.79 -4.19
C GLY A 122 -4.78 5.12 -2.75
N ALA A 123 -3.82 6.03 -2.58
CA ALA A 123 -3.28 6.47 -1.31
C ALA A 123 -2.89 7.95 -1.39
N VAL A 124 -3.09 8.72 -0.33
CA VAL A 124 -2.93 10.18 -0.31
C VAL A 124 -2.14 10.71 0.89
N GLY A 125 -1.79 9.86 1.87
CA GLY A 125 -1.03 10.22 3.06
C GLY A 125 -1.74 11.16 4.05
N TYR A 126 -3.00 11.53 3.74
CA TYR A 126 -3.81 12.42 4.56
C TYR A 126 -5.27 12.00 4.55
N PHE A 127 -5.83 11.66 5.71
CA PHE A 127 -7.22 11.28 5.86
C PHE A 127 -8.05 12.48 6.35
N GLY A 128 -8.63 13.22 5.40
CA GLY A 128 -9.41 14.40 5.71
C GLY A 128 -10.93 14.15 5.82
N PRO A 129 -11.68 15.18 6.22
CA PRO A 129 -13.13 15.05 6.46
C PRO A 129 -13.95 14.54 5.28
N ALA A 130 -13.53 14.80 4.03
CA ALA A 130 -14.22 14.34 2.83
C ALA A 130 -14.26 12.80 2.70
N MET A 131 -13.30 12.08 3.28
CA MET A 131 -13.27 10.63 3.28
C MET A 131 -14.29 9.99 4.24
N ARG A 132 -14.71 10.70 5.29
CA ARG A 132 -15.56 10.14 6.34
C ARG A 132 -16.87 9.51 5.84
N PRO A 133 -17.69 10.14 4.95
CA PRO A 133 -18.90 9.52 4.45
C PRO A 133 -18.62 8.25 3.63
N VAL A 134 -17.51 8.20 2.92
CA VAL A 134 -17.12 7.02 2.12
C VAL A 134 -16.74 5.87 3.05
N VAL A 135 -15.87 6.13 4.01
CA VAL A 135 -15.46 5.16 5.04
C VAL A 135 -16.69 4.59 5.78
N GLN A 136 -17.64 5.43 6.17
CA GLN A 136 -18.85 4.97 6.87
C GLN A 136 -19.74 4.06 6.02
N ARG A 137 -19.78 4.26 4.69
CA ARG A 137 -20.59 3.43 3.77
C ARG A 137 -19.96 2.05 3.51
N MET A 138 -18.75 1.77 3.97
CA MET A 138 -18.16 0.43 3.91
C MET A 138 -18.85 -0.56 4.86
N TYR A 139 -19.69 -0.10 5.79
CA TYR A 139 -20.57 -0.95 6.60
C TYR A 139 -22.02 -0.86 6.08
N PRO A 140 -22.75 -1.99 6.01
CA PRO A 140 -22.32 -3.37 6.30
C PRO A 140 -21.31 -3.93 5.28
N ALA A 141 -20.51 -4.93 5.70
CA ALA A 141 -19.40 -5.49 4.94
C ALA A 141 -19.85 -6.47 3.84
N THR A 142 -20.89 -6.16 3.10
CA THR A 142 -21.46 -7.01 2.02
C THR A 142 -20.55 -7.13 0.80
N TRP A 143 -19.48 -6.35 0.75
CA TRP A 143 -18.47 -6.35 -0.29
C TRP A 143 -17.32 -7.34 -0.01
N ILE A 144 -17.20 -7.88 1.21
CA ILE A 144 -16.24 -8.94 1.55
C ILE A 144 -16.80 -10.27 1.06
N THR A 145 -16.07 -10.93 0.18
CA THR A 145 -16.52 -12.17 -0.47
C THR A 145 -16.18 -13.41 0.37
N ASP A 146 -16.84 -14.54 0.08
CA ASP A 146 -16.51 -15.82 0.70
C ASP A 146 -15.06 -16.24 0.41
N GLU A 147 -14.52 -15.85 -0.77
CA GLU A 147 -13.13 -16.09 -1.13
C GLU A 147 -12.18 -15.29 -0.25
N ASP A 148 -12.48 -14.01 0.04
CA ASP A 148 -11.68 -13.18 0.95
C ASP A 148 -11.73 -13.74 2.38
N ILE A 149 -12.90 -14.18 2.83
CA ILE A 149 -13.09 -14.81 4.14
C ILE A 149 -12.19 -16.04 4.27
N ALA A 150 -12.22 -16.92 3.27
CA ALA A 150 -11.41 -18.15 3.27
C ALA A 150 -9.91 -17.85 3.17
N LEU A 151 -9.50 -16.91 2.29
CA LEU A 151 -8.10 -16.57 2.07
C LEU A 151 -7.44 -15.97 3.32
N HIS A 152 -8.16 -15.11 4.02
CA HIS A 152 -7.60 -14.36 5.16
C HIS A 152 -7.95 -14.96 6.52
N GLY A 153 -8.89 -15.91 6.57
CA GLY A 153 -9.39 -16.50 7.81
C GLY A 153 -10.20 -15.48 8.63
N ILE A 154 -11.13 -14.78 7.98
CA ILE A 154 -11.97 -13.76 8.61
C ILE A 154 -13.17 -14.45 9.26
N ASP A 155 -13.25 -14.45 10.59
CA ASP A 155 -14.36 -15.05 11.32
C ASP A 155 -15.66 -14.23 11.21
N ASN A 156 -15.54 -12.91 11.14
CA ASN A 156 -16.67 -11.98 11.10
C ASN A 156 -16.36 -10.77 10.20
N PRO A 157 -16.89 -10.74 8.97
CA PRO A 157 -16.67 -9.66 8.00
C PRO A 157 -17.08 -8.28 8.51
N ASP A 158 -18.21 -8.18 9.21
CA ASP A 158 -18.68 -6.90 9.75
C ASP A 158 -17.73 -6.36 10.83
N ARG A 159 -17.23 -7.23 11.70
CA ARG A 159 -16.22 -6.84 12.70
C ARG A 159 -14.93 -6.37 12.03
N PHE A 160 -14.44 -7.12 11.04
CA PHE A 160 -13.26 -6.75 10.26
C PHE A 160 -13.39 -5.35 9.65
N ALA A 161 -14.51 -5.09 8.95
CA ALA A 161 -14.77 -3.79 8.34
C ALA A 161 -14.90 -2.68 9.39
N LEU A 162 -15.62 -2.92 10.50
CA LEU A 162 -15.79 -1.93 11.57
C LEU A 162 -14.46 -1.57 12.26
N GLU A 163 -13.55 -2.52 12.44
CA GLU A 163 -12.23 -2.24 13.02
C GLU A 163 -11.42 -1.30 12.11
N TRP A 164 -11.38 -1.55 10.79
CA TRP A 164 -10.74 -0.63 9.83
C TRP A 164 -11.44 0.73 9.78
N ILE A 165 -12.79 0.74 9.69
CA ILE A 165 -13.58 1.98 9.70
C ILE A 165 -13.30 2.82 10.94
N ASN A 166 -13.21 2.20 12.11
CA ASN A 166 -12.91 2.90 13.37
C ASN A 166 -11.49 3.47 13.38
N ALA A 167 -10.50 2.72 12.89
CA ALA A 167 -9.13 3.22 12.75
C ALA A 167 -9.06 4.41 11.78
N ALA A 168 -9.69 4.32 10.60
CA ALA A 168 -9.76 5.41 9.63
C ALA A 168 -10.46 6.65 10.19
N LYS A 169 -11.58 6.48 10.90
CA LYS A 169 -12.29 7.59 11.58
C LYS A 169 -11.44 8.23 12.64
N TYR A 170 -10.71 7.43 13.43
CA TYR A 170 -9.78 7.95 14.42
C TYR A 170 -8.69 8.82 13.76
N MET A 171 -8.09 8.36 12.66
CA MET A 171 -7.11 9.15 11.90
C MET A 171 -7.70 10.49 11.43
N ILE A 172 -8.92 10.48 10.85
CA ILE A 172 -9.63 11.70 10.43
C ILE A 172 -9.83 12.66 11.61
N ASP A 173 -10.30 12.16 12.75
CA ASP A 173 -10.62 12.95 13.94
C ASP A 173 -9.37 13.47 14.66
N SER A 174 -8.23 12.79 14.49
CA SER A 174 -6.93 13.17 15.04
C SER A 174 -6.15 14.17 14.15
N GLY A 175 -6.80 14.74 13.13
CA GLY A 175 -6.20 15.74 12.24
C GLY A 175 -5.76 15.22 10.89
N GLY A 176 -5.93 13.92 10.63
CA GLY A 176 -5.78 13.29 9.31
C GLY A 176 -4.34 13.03 8.85
N ASP A 177 -3.35 13.31 9.66
CA ASP A 177 -1.95 13.08 9.30
C ASP A 177 -1.59 11.59 9.41
N VAL A 178 -1.68 10.87 8.31
CA VAL A 178 -1.20 9.48 8.20
C VAL A 178 0.30 9.46 7.91
N SER A 179 0.72 10.22 6.91
CA SER A 179 2.13 10.38 6.51
C SER A 179 2.43 11.78 5.92
N LEU A 180 1.48 12.72 5.95
CA LEU A 180 1.64 14.05 5.38
C LEU A 180 2.81 14.83 5.99
N SER A 181 3.07 14.68 7.28
CA SER A 181 4.23 15.27 7.97
C SER A 181 5.57 14.68 7.54
N LEU A 182 5.56 13.51 6.91
CA LEU A 182 6.74 12.83 6.38
C LEU A 182 7.01 13.19 4.90
N ALA A 183 6.08 13.81 4.20
CA ALA A 183 6.17 14.06 2.75
C ALA A 183 7.46 14.78 2.35
N SER A 184 7.90 15.79 3.14
CA SER A 184 9.14 16.53 2.87
C SER A 184 10.44 15.74 3.10
N LYS A 185 10.33 14.56 3.72
CA LYS A 185 11.48 13.67 3.97
C LYS A 185 11.64 12.61 2.87
N ILE A 186 10.65 12.45 1.99
CA ILE A 186 10.74 11.53 0.86
C ILE A 186 11.63 12.16 -0.20
N THR A 187 12.89 11.76 -0.21
CA THR A 187 13.92 12.28 -1.14
C THR A 187 13.95 11.55 -2.47
N ALA A 188 13.56 10.28 -2.48
CA ALA A 188 13.42 9.49 -3.71
C ALA A 188 12.35 10.09 -4.64
N PRO A 189 12.46 9.93 -5.97
CA PRO A 189 11.38 10.25 -6.88
C PRO A 189 10.09 9.55 -6.45
N LEU A 190 8.96 10.30 -6.37
CA LEU A 190 7.64 9.79 -6.00
C LEU A 190 6.64 9.98 -7.13
N LEU A 191 6.03 8.89 -7.57
CA LEU A 191 4.86 8.88 -8.44
C LEU A 191 3.62 8.50 -7.63
N MET A 192 2.68 9.42 -7.49
CA MET A 192 1.35 9.17 -6.93
C MET A 192 0.32 9.16 -8.06
N MET A 193 -0.51 8.11 -8.12
CA MET A 193 -1.55 7.95 -9.13
C MET A 193 -2.92 7.84 -8.45
N LEU A 194 -3.89 8.63 -8.88
CA LEU A 194 -5.24 8.62 -8.34
C LEU A 194 -6.27 8.52 -9.47
N GLY A 195 -7.33 7.78 -9.21
CA GLY A 195 -8.51 7.76 -10.08
C GLY A 195 -9.38 8.99 -9.85
N LYS A 196 -9.85 9.62 -10.93
CA LYS A 196 -10.77 10.78 -10.84
C LYS A 196 -12.12 10.44 -10.18
N HIS A 197 -12.48 9.16 -10.20
CA HIS A 197 -13.74 8.65 -9.63
C HIS A 197 -13.54 7.95 -8.29
N ASP A 198 -12.31 7.99 -7.73
CA ASP A 198 -12.00 7.44 -6.41
C ASP A 198 -12.45 8.40 -5.31
N ALA A 199 -13.64 8.15 -4.77
CA ALA A 199 -14.19 8.95 -3.68
C ALA A 199 -13.46 8.75 -2.34
N LEU A 200 -12.67 7.69 -2.18
CA LEU A 200 -11.89 7.44 -0.98
C LEU A 200 -10.62 8.30 -0.93
N ASN A 201 -10.03 8.58 -2.10
CA ASN A 201 -8.78 9.33 -2.20
C ASN A 201 -8.97 10.61 -3.05
N PRO A 202 -9.54 11.68 -2.48
CA PRO A 202 -9.74 12.94 -3.21
C PRO A 202 -8.45 13.52 -3.76
N GLU A 203 -8.48 14.00 -5.01
CA GLU A 203 -7.36 14.64 -5.68
C GLU A 203 -6.71 15.75 -4.84
N GLU A 204 -7.53 16.56 -4.16
CA GLU A 204 -7.06 17.64 -3.27
C GLU A 204 -6.06 17.13 -2.21
N TYR A 205 -6.30 15.94 -1.66
CA TYR A 205 -5.43 15.37 -0.63
C TYR A 205 -4.11 14.86 -1.21
N GLY A 206 -4.17 14.24 -2.39
CA GLY A 206 -2.96 13.85 -3.12
C GLY A 206 -2.12 15.07 -3.51
N ARG A 207 -2.73 16.14 -4.03
CA ARG A 207 -2.05 17.40 -4.34
C ARG A 207 -1.37 17.99 -3.10
N ARG A 208 -2.09 18.05 -1.98
CA ARG A 208 -1.56 18.53 -0.69
C ARG A 208 -0.31 17.76 -0.24
N PHE A 209 -0.27 16.45 -0.50
CA PHE A 209 0.89 15.61 -0.19
C PHE A 209 2.06 15.92 -1.14
N ILE A 210 1.79 15.91 -2.44
CA ILE A 210 2.81 16.13 -3.48
C ILE A 210 3.44 17.52 -3.41
N GLU A 211 2.69 18.57 -3.08
CA GLU A 211 3.21 19.92 -2.85
C GLU A 211 4.30 20.01 -1.77
N LYS A 212 4.32 19.04 -0.85
CA LYS A 212 5.33 18.95 0.21
C LYS A 212 6.48 18.00 -0.12
N THR A 213 6.36 17.20 -1.18
CA THR A 213 7.35 16.19 -1.56
C THR A 213 8.35 16.77 -2.56
N PRO A 214 9.67 16.77 -2.27
CA PRO A 214 10.68 17.43 -3.11
C PRO A 214 10.68 16.97 -4.58
N ASN A 215 10.54 15.66 -4.81
CA ASN A 215 10.58 15.02 -6.12
C ASN A 215 9.28 14.27 -6.44
N GLY A 216 8.13 14.83 -6.00
CA GLY A 216 6.82 14.20 -6.17
C GLY A 216 6.09 14.66 -7.42
N ARG A 217 5.36 13.75 -8.06
CA ARG A 217 4.37 14.08 -9.09
C ARG A 217 3.07 13.31 -8.87
N LEU A 218 1.94 13.94 -9.22
CA LEU A 218 0.61 13.37 -9.19
C LEU A 218 0.11 13.17 -10.62
N GLU A 219 -0.35 11.95 -10.92
CA GLU A 219 -1.00 11.62 -12.19
C GLU A 219 -2.45 11.19 -11.93
N MET A 220 -3.38 11.79 -12.70
CA MET A 220 -4.82 11.52 -12.58
C MET A 220 -5.31 10.62 -13.72
N PHE A 221 -5.97 9.51 -13.35
CA PHE A 221 -6.49 8.51 -14.28
C PHE A 221 -8.02 8.61 -14.36
N ASP A 222 -8.58 8.37 -15.53
CA ASP A 222 -10.04 8.36 -15.74
C ASP A 222 -10.64 7.00 -15.34
N CYS A 223 -10.53 6.68 -14.05
CA CYS A 223 -10.94 5.41 -13.44
C CYS A 223 -11.29 5.59 -11.96
N GLY A 224 -11.64 4.50 -11.28
CA GLY A 224 -11.87 4.44 -9.84
C GLY A 224 -10.59 4.19 -9.03
N HIS A 225 -10.75 3.41 -7.94
CA HIS A 225 -9.69 3.17 -6.95
C HIS A 225 -8.55 2.26 -7.45
N ALA A 226 -8.90 1.23 -8.24
CA ALA A 226 -7.95 0.21 -8.69
C ALA A 226 -7.33 0.58 -10.05
N VAL A 227 -6.51 1.66 -10.09
CA VAL A 227 -5.89 2.19 -11.30
C VAL A 227 -5.21 1.10 -12.15
N HIS A 228 -4.53 0.16 -11.51
CA HIS A 228 -3.81 -0.94 -12.15
C HIS A 228 -4.71 -1.96 -12.86
N ASP A 229 -6.00 -2.06 -12.46
CA ASP A 229 -6.98 -2.95 -13.09
C ASP A 229 -7.85 -2.20 -14.10
N GLU A 230 -8.26 -0.98 -13.74
CA GLU A 230 -9.24 -0.21 -14.51
C GLU A 230 -8.60 0.55 -15.69
N ALA A 231 -7.30 0.88 -15.61
CA ALA A 231 -6.57 1.66 -16.61
C ALA A 231 -5.20 1.05 -16.94
N TRP A 232 -5.16 -0.28 -17.16
CA TRP A 232 -3.94 -1.07 -17.23
C TRP A 232 -2.89 -0.55 -18.22
N GLU A 233 -3.27 -0.28 -19.46
CA GLU A 233 -2.31 0.12 -20.51
C GLU A 233 -1.59 1.42 -20.12
N THR A 234 -2.36 2.43 -19.69
CA THR A 234 -1.81 3.72 -19.24
C THR A 234 -1.03 3.58 -17.93
N PHE A 235 -1.50 2.73 -17.01
CA PHE A 235 -0.77 2.41 -15.78
C PHE A 235 0.59 1.80 -16.09
N GLN A 236 0.64 0.77 -16.96
CA GLN A 236 1.86 0.08 -17.34
C GLN A 236 2.87 1.04 -18.01
N GLU A 237 2.40 1.87 -18.94
CA GLU A 237 3.24 2.87 -19.60
C GLU A 237 3.81 3.90 -18.60
N THR A 238 2.97 4.45 -17.74
CA THR A 238 3.33 5.47 -16.75
C THR A 238 4.34 4.93 -15.75
N VAL A 239 4.05 3.79 -15.11
CA VAL A 239 4.95 3.16 -14.12
C VAL A 239 6.24 2.67 -14.78
N GLY A 240 6.17 2.04 -15.95
CA GLY A 240 7.35 1.58 -16.67
C GLY A 240 8.27 2.71 -17.10
N SER A 241 7.71 3.85 -17.55
CA SER A 241 8.49 5.05 -17.84
C SER A 241 9.15 5.63 -16.59
N PHE A 242 8.42 5.64 -15.47
CA PHE A 242 8.93 6.15 -14.20
C PHE A 242 10.07 5.31 -13.64
N LEU A 243 9.92 3.99 -13.60
CA LEU A 243 10.95 3.08 -13.08
C LEU A 243 12.26 3.14 -13.89
N ARG A 244 12.19 3.37 -15.20
CA ARG A 244 13.40 3.51 -16.05
C ARG A 244 14.14 4.83 -15.84
N GLN A 245 13.55 5.82 -15.18
CA GLN A 245 14.15 7.14 -14.94
C GLN A 245 14.69 7.27 -13.51
N ALA A 246 14.33 6.35 -12.64
CA ALA A 246 14.69 6.32 -11.24
C ALA A 246 15.92 5.46 -10.99
#